data_9199604fbabd0b56f97e7d9e5f40ae6f
#
_entry.id   9199604fbabd0b56f97e7d9e5f40ae6f
#
_cell.length_a   1.000
_cell.length_b   1.000
_cell.length_c   1.000
_cell.angle_alpha   90.00
_cell.angle_beta   90.00
_cell.angle_gamma   90.00
#
_symmetry.space_group_name_H-M   'P 1'
#
loop_
_entity.id
_entity.type
_entity.pdbx_description
1 polymer ?
#
loop_
_entity_poly.entity_id
_entity_poly.type
_entity_poly.pdbx_seq_one_letter_code
_entity_poly.pdbx_strand_id
1 'polypeptide(L)'
;MSAQLQSARKTVKDIAAAKGGAPLVCLTAYTAPMAALLDETCDLLLVGDSVGMVVHGLPTTVGVTVEMMILHGQAVMRTSKRA
;
A
#
# COMPACT_ATOMS: atom_id res chain seq x y z
N MET A 1 -15.94 -19.39 10.75
CA MET A 1 -15.66 -18.88 10.05
C MET A 1 -14.80 -18.53 9.41
N SER A 2 -14.63 -18.19 9.44
CA SER A 2 -13.69 -18.45 8.71
C SER A 2 -13.21 -17.54 7.69
N ALA A 3 -12.25 -17.94 6.80
CA ALA A 3 -11.67 -17.07 5.80
C ALA A 3 -12.72 -16.37 4.97
N GLN A 4 -13.82 -17.03 4.75
CA GLN A 4 -14.86 -16.41 3.95
C GLN A 4 -15.48 -15.19 4.62
N LEU A 5 -15.25 -15.01 5.91
CA LEU A 5 -15.71 -13.81 6.61
C LEU A 5 -14.76 -12.64 6.47
N GLN A 6 -13.57 -12.89 5.95
CA GLN A 6 -12.59 -11.85 5.72
C GLN A 6 -12.89 -11.18 4.39
N SER A 7 -12.67 -9.88 4.35
CA SER A 7 -12.75 -9.15 3.10
C SER A 7 -11.68 -9.66 2.15
N ALA A 8 -12.07 -9.97 0.93
CA ALA A 8 -11.10 -10.26 -0.11
C ALA A 8 -10.31 -8.99 -0.39
N ARG A 9 -9.02 -9.15 -0.74
CA ARG A 9 -8.20 -8.03 -1.17
C ARG A 9 -8.82 -7.40 -2.42
N LYS A 10 -8.79 -6.07 -2.48
CA LYS A 10 -9.25 -5.35 -3.67
C LYS A 10 -8.36 -5.68 -4.86
N THR A 11 -8.99 -5.87 -5.99
CA THR A 11 -8.31 -6.19 -7.24
C THR A 11 -8.29 -4.99 -8.17
N VAL A 12 -7.53 -5.09 -9.25
CA VAL A 12 -7.52 -4.07 -10.29
C VAL A 12 -8.94 -3.86 -10.84
N LYS A 13 -9.71 -4.94 -10.96
CA LYS A 13 -11.10 -4.85 -11.41
C LYS A 13 -11.95 -4.03 -10.46
N ASP A 14 -11.78 -4.24 -9.15
CA ASP A 14 -12.53 -3.51 -8.14
C ASP A 14 -12.23 -2.02 -8.22
N ILE A 15 -10.96 -1.67 -8.39
CA ILE A 15 -10.52 -0.28 -8.50
C ILE A 15 -11.10 0.37 -9.77
N ALA A 16 -11.05 -0.33 -10.89
CA ALA A 16 -11.59 0.19 -12.15
C ALA A 16 -13.11 0.38 -12.06
N ALA A 17 -13.80 -0.53 -11.40
CA ALA A 17 -15.25 -0.47 -11.25
C ALA A 17 -15.71 0.66 -10.32
N ALA A 18 -14.82 1.23 -9.53
CA ALA A 18 -15.15 2.31 -8.60
C ALA A 18 -15.35 3.64 -9.31
N LYS A 19 -15.01 3.75 -10.59
CA LYS A 19 -15.16 4.99 -11.34
C LYS A 19 -16.62 5.42 -11.34
N GLY A 20 -16.85 6.69 -10.99
CA GLY A 20 -18.20 7.24 -10.91
C GLY A 20 -18.91 7.00 -9.59
N GLY A 21 -18.32 6.19 -8.72
CA GLY A 21 -18.86 5.95 -7.38
C GLY A 21 -18.19 6.80 -6.31
N ALA A 22 -18.12 6.28 -5.09
CA ALA A 22 -17.45 6.96 -3.99
C ALA A 22 -15.95 7.11 -4.31
N PRO A 23 -15.32 8.21 -3.87
CA PRO A 23 -13.89 8.40 -4.07
C PRO A 23 -13.08 7.29 -3.40
N LEU A 24 -12.01 6.89 -4.06
CA LEU A 24 -11.05 5.95 -3.49
C LEU A 24 -10.13 6.66 -2.52
N VAL A 25 -9.81 6.00 -1.43
CA VAL A 25 -8.85 6.50 -0.44
C VAL A 25 -7.52 5.83 -0.70
N CYS A 26 -6.51 6.65 -0.97
CA CYS A 26 -5.15 6.17 -1.23
C CYS A 26 -4.17 6.92 -0.34
N LEU A 27 -3.38 6.20 0.42
CA LEU A 27 -2.34 6.79 1.26
C LEU A 27 -1.04 6.01 1.09
N THR A 28 0.08 6.67 1.32
CA THR A 28 1.38 6.01 1.30
C THR A 28 1.59 5.20 2.57
N ALA A 29 2.23 4.03 2.41
CA ALA A 29 2.64 3.18 3.53
C ALA A 29 3.98 2.56 3.19
N TYR A 30 4.94 2.66 4.11
CA TYR A 30 6.31 2.18 3.87
C TYR A 30 6.76 1.14 4.87
N THR A 31 5.94 0.83 5.87
CA THR A 31 6.28 -0.13 6.91
C THR A 31 5.09 -1.04 7.19
N ALA A 32 5.38 -2.19 7.79
CA ALA A 32 4.34 -3.14 8.14
C ALA A 32 3.33 -2.56 9.15
N PRO A 33 3.74 -1.89 10.23
CA PRO A 33 2.77 -1.30 11.16
C PRO A 33 1.88 -0.24 10.52
N MET A 34 2.44 0.60 9.65
CA MET A 34 1.67 1.63 9.00
C MET A 34 0.65 1.02 8.04
N ALA A 35 1.05 0.01 7.28
CA ALA A 35 0.15 -0.68 6.37
C ALA A 35 -0.99 -1.34 7.13
N ALA A 36 -0.70 -1.97 8.26
CA ALA A 36 -1.73 -2.59 9.09
C ALA A 36 -2.74 -1.55 9.58
N LEU A 37 -2.27 -0.39 10.00
CA LEU A 37 -3.13 0.69 10.47
C LEU A 37 -4.02 1.25 9.36
N LEU A 38 -3.46 1.47 8.18
CA LEU A 38 -4.17 2.11 7.08
C LEU A 38 -5.05 1.14 6.28
N ASP A 39 -4.79 -0.16 6.38
CA ASP A 39 -5.50 -1.16 5.58
C ASP A 39 -7.00 -1.16 5.82
N GLU A 40 -7.44 -0.78 7.01
CA GLU A 40 -8.86 -0.79 7.35
C GLU A 40 -9.64 0.31 6.64
N THR A 41 -9.00 1.43 6.31
CA THR A 41 -9.68 2.60 5.78
C THR A 41 -9.29 2.94 4.35
N CYS A 42 -8.18 2.41 3.85
CA CYS A 42 -7.70 2.72 2.51
C CYS A 42 -8.14 1.66 1.50
N ASP A 43 -8.37 2.11 0.28
CA ASP A 43 -8.62 1.23 -0.86
C ASP A 43 -7.31 0.83 -1.53
N LEU A 44 -6.34 1.73 -1.51
CA LEU A 44 -5.02 1.54 -2.10
C LEU A 44 -3.95 2.01 -1.12
N LEU A 45 -2.86 1.27 -1.05
CA LEU A 45 -1.66 1.69 -0.34
C LEU A 45 -0.55 1.89 -1.37
N LEU A 46 0.06 3.06 -1.33
CA LEU A 46 1.12 3.40 -2.27
C LEU A 46 2.48 3.21 -1.61
N VAL A 47 3.31 2.39 -2.24
CA VAL A 47 4.73 2.27 -1.88
C VAL A 47 5.50 2.97 -2.99
N GLY A 48 5.73 4.26 -2.83
CA GLY A 48 6.36 5.08 -3.85
C GLY A 48 7.85 5.32 -3.58
N ASP A 49 8.54 5.87 -4.56
CA ASP A 49 9.97 6.11 -4.47
C ASP A 49 10.35 7.21 -3.48
N SER A 50 9.40 8.02 -3.02
CA SER A 50 9.65 8.97 -1.94
C SER A 50 10.09 8.28 -0.64
N VAL A 51 9.94 6.95 -0.54
CA VAL A 51 10.48 6.16 0.57
C VAL A 51 11.98 6.42 0.77
N GLY A 52 12.71 6.64 -0.32
CA GLY A 52 14.14 6.94 -0.24
C GLY A 52 14.42 8.22 0.52
N MET A 53 13.55 9.21 0.38
CA MET A 53 13.71 10.49 1.05
C MET A 53 13.16 10.46 2.48
N VAL A 54 11.93 10.02 2.64
CA VAL A 54 11.24 10.16 3.93
C VAL A 54 11.62 9.07 4.93
N VAL A 55 12.08 7.93 4.47
CA VAL A 55 12.49 6.82 5.35
C VAL A 55 14.02 6.70 5.40
N HIS A 56 14.68 6.81 4.26
CA HIS A 56 16.13 6.57 4.18
C HIS A 56 16.97 7.86 4.18
N GLY A 57 16.33 9.02 4.12
CA GLY A 57 17.02 10.28 4.21
C GLY A 57 17.82 10.68 2.99
N LEU A 58 17.56 10.08 1.84
CA LEU A 58 18.23 10.46 0.60
C LEU A 58 17.79 11.87 0.16
N PRO A 59 18.65 12.61 -0.52
CA PRO A 59 18.32 13.98 -0.93
C PRO A 59 17.29 14.05 -2.06
N THR A 60 17.16 12.98 -2.86
CA THR A 60 16.22 12.89 -3.97
C THR A 60 15.80 11.43 -4.13
N THR A 61 14.84 11.18 -5.03
CA THR A 61 14.42 9.81 -5.35
C THR A 61 15.37 9.10 -6.33
N VAL A 62 16.35 9.82 -6.88
CA VAL A 62 17.27 9.25 -7.87
C VAL A 62 18.08 8.09 -7.29
N GLY A 63 18.40 8.12 -6.00
CA GLY A 63 19.17 7.08 -5.34
C GLY A 63 18.38 5.85 -4.94
N VAL A 64 17.07 5.83 -5.19
CA VAL A 64 16.23 4.69 -4.82
C VAL A 64 16.47 3.53 -5.77
N THR A 65 16.67 2.33 -5.21
CA THR A 65 16.90 1.13 -5.99
C THR A 65 15.65 0.26 -6.04
N VAL A 66 15.61 -0.66 -7.00
CA VAL A 66 14.52 -1.64 -7.11
C VAL A 66 14.46 -2.50 -5.84
N GLU A 67 15.63 -2.86 -5.29
CA GLU A 67 15.72 -3.66 -4.08
C GLU A 67 15.06 -2.95 -2.88
N MET A 68 15.25 -1.64 -2.75
CA MET A 68 14.58 -0.87 -1.71
C MET A 68 13.06 -0.93 -1.88
N MET A 69 12.58 -0.78 -3.10
CA MET A 69 11.15 -0.83 -3.39
C MET A 69 10.56 -2.21 -3.09
N ILE A 70 11.27 -3.28 -3.45
CA ILE A 70 10.83 -4.65 -3.17
C ILE A 70 10.77 -4.86 -1.65
N LEU A 71 11.79 -4.43 -0.92
CA LEU A 71 11.85 -4.62 0.53
C LEU A 71 10.66 -3.97 1.22
N HIS A 72 10.38 -2.71 0.89
CA HIS A 72 9.26 -1.99 1.48
C HIS A 72 7.91 -2.54 1.01
N GLY A 73 7.81 -2.91 -0.26
CA GLY A 73 6.60 -3.53 -0.80
C GLY A 73 6.26 -4.83 -0.10
N GLN A 74 7.26 -5.67 0.17
CA GLN A 74 7.05 -6.91 0.90
C GLN A 74 6.56 -6.64 2.33
N ALA A 75 7.14 -5.66 3.01
CA ALA A 75 6.72 -5.31 4.36
C ALA A 75 5.24 -4.89 4.40
N VAL A 76 4.85 -4.04 3.45
CA VAL A 76 3.46 -3.58 3.33
C VAL A 76 2.52 -4.74 3.01
N MET A 77 2.91 -5.62 2.09
CA MET A 77 2.07 -6.75 1.69
C MET A 77 1.83 -7.74 2.82
N ARG A 78 2.78 -7.88 3.74
CA ARG A 78 2.61 -8.82 4.86
C ARG A 78 1.48 -8.43 5.80
N THR A 79 1.15 -7.16 5.88
CA THR A 79 0.16 -6.65 6.85
C THR A 79 -1.07 -6.05 6.19
N SER A 80 -1.04 -5.77 4.90
CA SER A 80 -2.24 -5.33 4.21
C SER A 80 -3.05 -6.56 3.79
N LYS A 81 -4.33 -6.57 4.18
CA LYS A 81 -5.21 -7.71 3.91
C LYS A 81 -6.34 -7.35 2.96
N ARG A 82 -6.71 -6.08 2.92
CA ARG A 82 -7.86 -5.60 2.16
C ARG A 82 -7.49 -4.64 1.02
N ALA A 83 -6.59 -3.72 1.31
CA ALA A 83 -6.14 -2.75 0.32
C ALA A 83 -5.23 -3.38 -0.72
#